data_02c56efe9bf2bbc3b118f6a638883162
#
_entry.id   02c56efe9bf2bbc3b118f6a638883162
#
_cell.length_a   1.000
_cell.length_b   1.000
_cell.length_c   1.000
_cell.angle_alpha   90.00
_cell.angle_beta   90.00
_cell.angle_gamma   90.00
#
_symmetry.space_group_name_H-M   'P 1'
#
loop_
_entity.id
_entity.type
_entity.pdbx_description
1 polymer ?
#
loop_
_entity_poly.entity_id
_entity_poly.type
_entity_poly.pdbx_seq_one_letter_code
_entity_poly.pdbx_strand_id
1 'polypeptide(L)'
;KGDFGGLKTASNRWLLNNLTGKFGIGKSRVVKISTSDHRLDVFIDGKKARSMPCTTGKSGFITRSGTKVIIEREADKVMDASTIGISPGSSEYYNLEVKWALRITYTGEFIHAAPWSSRSQGRANVSHGCVGLATDDAKWLFKTCRAGDIVETTGSNRHFKPEEGIGCWVYDWAGWQKLSAV
;
A
#
# COMPACT_ATOMS: atom_id res chain seq x y z
N LYS A 1 -1.41 14.82 24.08
CA LYS A 1 -1.67 14.51 25.49
C LYS A 1 -3.03 13.82 25.52
N GLY A 2 -3.05 12.51 25.78
CA GLY A 2 -4.30 11.77 26.01
C GLY A 2 -4.61 11.76 27.51
N ASP A 3 -5.86 12.01 27.85
CA ASP A 3 -6.37 11.82 29.18
C ASP A 3 -7.18 10.53 29.20
N PHE A 4 -6.77 9.56 30.01
CA PHE A 4 -7.44 8.28 30.18
C PHE A 4 -8.19 8.19 31.51
N GLY A 5 -8.49 9.35 32.11
CA GLY A 5 -9.32 9.43 33.31
C GLY A 5 -10.70 8.85 33.08
N GLY A 6 -11.25 8.16 34.08
CA GLY A 6 -12.58 7.58 33.99
C GLY A 6 -12.67 6.23 33.24
N LEU A 7 -11.55 5.61 32.85
CA LEU A 7 -11.53 4.27 32.29
C LEU A 7 -11.51 3.18 33.38
N LYS A 8 -12.11 2.05 33.07
CA LYS A 8 -12.08 0.85 33.91
C LYS A 8 -11.19 -0.21 33.29
N THR A 9 -10.54 -1.01 34.14
CA THR A 9 -9.83 -2.22 33.73
C THR A 9 -10.81 -3.31 33.27
N ALA A 10 -10.31 -4.36 32.63
CA ALA A 10 -11.10 -5.54 32.28
C ALA A 10 -11.80 -6.20 33.49
N SER A 11 -11.27 -5.99 34.73
CA SER A 11 -11.88 -6.42 35.98
C SER A 11 -12.86 -5.39 36.57
N ASN A 12 -13.35 -4.44 35.77
CA ASN A 12 -14.31 -3.39 36.11
C ASN A 12 -13.86 -2.44 37.26
N ARG A 13 -12.57 -2.36 37.52
CA ARG A 13 -11.99 -1.42 38.51
C ARG A 13 -11.64 -0.10 37.82
N TRP A 14 -11.88 1.01 38.48
CA TRP A 14 -11.42 2.31 38.03
C TRP A 14 -9.89 2.36 38.00
N LEU A 15 -9.33 2.98 36.96
CA LEU A 15 -7.91 3.32 36.97
C LEU A 15 -7.65 4.36 38.06
N LEU A 16 -6.80 4.02 39.03
CA LEU A 16 -6.50 4.88 40.17
C LEU A 16 -5.63 6.08 39.84
N ASN A 17 -4.90 6.02 38.71
CA ASN A 17 -3.98 7.06 38.26
C ASN A 17 -4.22 7.39 36.79
N ASN A 18 -4.16 8.69 36.45
CA ASN A 18 -4.10 9.12 35.07
C ASN A 18 -2.76 8.74 34.47
N LEU A 19 -2.79 8.00 33.36
CA LEU A 19 -1.60 7.71 32.57
C LEU A 19 -1.33 8.89 31.63
N THR A 20 -0.17 9.51 31.77
CA THR A 20 0.32 10.51 30.83
C THR A 20 1.51 9.94 30.08
N GLY A 21 1.47 10.03 28.74
CA GLY A 21 2.56 9.61 27.87
C GLY A 21 3.00 10.76 26.96
N LYS A 22 4.28 10.81 26.62
CA LYS A 22 4.81 11.65 25.56
C LYS A 22 5.22 10.76 24.39
N PHE A 23 4.79 11.10 23.21
CA PHE A 23 5.25 10.44 21.98
C PHE A 23 5.55 11.50 20.92
N GLY A 24 6.48 11.19 20.04
CA GLY A 24 6.78 12.00 18.86
C GLY A 24 6.04 11.42 17.64
N ILE A 25 5.51 12.31 16.81
CA ILE A 25 4.98 11.93 15.49
C ILE A 25 6.14 11.98 14.51
N GLY A 26 6.34 10.88 13.78
CA GLY A 26 7.37 10.79 12.74
C GLY A 26 7.03 11.64 11.52
N LYS A 27 7.89 11.60 10.50
CA LYS A 27 7.66 12.29 9.23
C LYS A 27 6.45 11.72 8.52
N SER A 28 5.61 12.59 7.98
CA SER A 28 4.56 12.20 7.03
C SER A 28 5.20 11.72 5.73
N ARG A 29 4.77 10.54 5.23
CA ARG A 29 5.19 10.02 3.92
C ARG A 29 3.96 9.60 3.14
N VAL A 30 3.84 10.17 1.95
CA VAL A 30 2.74 9.87 1.03
C VAL A 30 3.32 9.50 -0.32
N VAL A 31 2.99 8.31 -0.79
CA VAL A 31 3.31 7.81 -2.13
C VAL A 31 2.10 8.05 -3.02
N LYS A 32 2.26 8.80 -4.10
CA LYS A 32 1.19 9.07 -5.08
C LYS A 32 1.52 8.38 -6.39
N ILE A 33 0.60 7.53 -6.85
CA ILE A 33 0.75 6.74 -8.07
C ILE A 33 -0.33 7.18 -9.05
N SER A 34 0.09 7.62 -10.24
CA SER A 34 -0.79 7.86 -11.38
C SER A 34 -0.63 6.73 -12.39
N THR A 35 -1.69 5.93 -12.58
CA THR A 35 -1.68 4.83 -13.56
C THR A 35 -1.75 5.34 -14.99
N SER A 36 -2.34 6.51 -15.22
CA SER A 36 -2.42 7.18 -16.53
C SER A 36 -1.12 7.84 -16.93
N ASP A 37 -0.40 8.44 -15.99
CA ASP A 37 0.86 9.14 -16.26
C ASP A 37 2.08 8.23 -16.09
N HIS A 38 1.87 6.99 -15.66
CA HIS A 38 2.91 5.99 -15.39
C HIS A 38 4.01 6.52 -14.45
N ARG A 39 3.58 7.24 -13.38
CA ARG A 39 4.47 7.90 -12.45
C ARG A 39 4.13 7.59 -11.00
N LEU A 40 5.19 7.56 -10.19
CA LEU A 40 5.14 7.45 -8.75
C LEU A 40 5.90 8.63 -8.14
N ASP A 41 5.20 9.46 -7.38
CA ASP A 41 5.75 10.59 -6.65
C ASP A 41 5.75 10.31 -5.14
N VAL A 42 6.83 10.66 -4.45
CA VAL A 42 6.94 10.53 -3.00
C VAL A 42 7.01 11.89 -2.36
N PHE A 43 6.15 12.13 -1.39
CA PHE A 43 6.13 13.35 -0.58
C PHE A 43 6.57 13.03 0.85
N ILE A 44 7.41 13.89 1.41
CA ILE A 44 7.85 13.82 2.80
C ILE A 44 7.55 15.18 3.44
N ASP A 45 6.76 15.18 4.51
CA ASP A 45 6.32 16.41 5.19
C ASP A 45 5.72 17.44 4.22
N GLY A 46 4.90 16.93 3.26
CA GLY A 46 4.22 17.74 2.25
C GLY A 46 5.10 18.19 1.07
N LYS A 47 6.41 17.96 1.10
CA LYS A 47 7.32 18.32 0.01
C LYS A 47 7.62 17.12 -0.89
N LYS A 48 7.57 17.31 -2.21
CA LYS A 48 7.96 16.26 -3.17
C LYS A 48 9.45 15.95 -3.01
N ALA A 49 9.74 14.72 -2.58
CA ALA A 49 11.11 14.25 -2.36
C ALA A 49 11.68 13.54 -3.58
N ARG A 50 10.84 12.80 -4.35
CA ARG A 50 11.27 12.07 -5.54
C ARG A 50 10.09 11.83 -6.48
N SER A 51 10.39 11.75 -7.79
CA SER A 51 9.47 11.36 -8.85
C SER A 51 10.12 10.26 -9.68
N MET A 52 9.39 9.16 -9.90
CA MET A 52 9.92 7.94 -10.51
C MET A 52 8.99 7.46 -11.63
N PRO A 53 9.52 7.06 -12.79
CA PRO A 53 8.71 6.36 -13.78
C PRO A 53 8.32 4.99 -13.22
N CYS A 54 7.08 4.56 -13.46
CA CYS A 54 6.59 3.25 -13.04
C CYS A 54 5.78 2.59 -14.14
N THR A 55 5.49 1.31 -13.96
CA THR A 55 4.46 0.58 -14.67
C THR A 55 3.45 0.05 -13.68
N THR A 56 2.19 -0.07 -14.08
CA THR A 56 1.11 -0.61 -13.25
C THR A 56 0.38 -1.74 -13.99
N GLY A 57 -0.75 -2.20 -13.47
CA GLY A 57 -1.51 -3.31 -14.03
C GLY A 57 -2.06 -3.05 -15.43
N LYS A 58 -1.84 -4.00 -16.34
CA LYS A 58 -2.39 -4.01 -17.70
C LYS A 58 -3.91 -4.24 -17.71
N SER A 59 -4.53 -4.14 -18.88
CA SER A 59 -5.94 -4.54 -19.07
C SER A 59 -6.19 -5.96 -18.55
N GLY A 60 -7.29 -6.16 -17.83
CA GLY A 60 -7.61 -7.42 -17.13
C GLY A 60 -6.99 -7.53 -15.72
N PHE A 61 -5.91 -6.79 -15.43
CA PHE A 61 -5.18 -6.84 -14.15
C PHE A 61 -4.95 -5.44 -13.57
N ILE A 62 -5.94 -4.58 -13.67
CA ILE A 62 -5.84 -3.14 -13.36
C ILE A 62 -5.47 -2.92 -11.90
N THR A 63 -4.44 -2.11 -11.64
CA THR A 63 -4.09 -1.64 -10.29
C THR A 63 -5.22 -0.79 -9.71
N ARG A 64 -5.61 -1.05 -8.46
CA ARG A 64 -6.74 -0.36 -7.80
C ARG A 64 -6.42 1.08 -7.48
N SER A 65 -7.29 2.00 -7.88
CA SER A 65 -7.30 3.40 -7.43
C SER A 65 -7.87 3.51 -6.02
N GLY A 66 -7.42 4.51 -5.28
CA GLY A 66 -7.86 4.81 -3.92
C GLY A 66 -6.70 4.97 -2.96
N THR A 67 -7.03 5.25 -1.71
CA THR A 67 -6.07 5.40 -0.62
C THR A 67 -5.83 4.07 0.06
N LYS A 68 -4.59 3.65 0.08
CA LYS A 68 -4.06 2.43 0.69
C LYS A 68 -2.95 2.78 1.66
N VAL A 69 -2.43 1.79 2.38
CA VAL A 69 -1.21 1.93 3.18
C VAL A 69 -0.24 0.80 2.85
N ILE A 70 1.03 1.02 3.11
CA ILE A 70 2.02 -0.05 3.08
C ILE A 70 1.72 -0.99 4.24
N ILE A 71 1.42 -2.26 3.93
CA ILE A 71 1.05 -3.29 4.92
C ILE A 71 2.31 -4.00 5.42
N GLU A 72 3.14 -4.43 4.48
CA GLU A 72 4.36 -5.23 4.74
C GLU A 72 5.52 -4.76 3.88
N ARG A 73 6.72 -5.10 4.31
CA ARG A 73 7.96 -4.76 3.63
C ARG A 73 8.88 -5.97 3.61
N GLU A 74 9.24 -6.45 2.43
CA GLU A 74 10.13 -7.58 2.21
C GLU A 74 11.26 -7.19 1.24
N ALA A 75 12.51 -7.35 1.66
CA ALA A 75 13.65 -7.02 0.81
C ALA A 75 13.78 -7.99 -0.37
N ASP A 76 13.43 -9.25 -0.11
CA ASP A 76 13.36 -10.36 -1.06
C ASP A 76 12.00 -11.03 -0.94
N LYS A 77 11.30 -11.17 -2.06
CA LYS A 77 9.94 -11.72 -2.11
C LYS A 77 9.79 -12.65 -3.29
N VAL A 78 9.31 -13.88 -3.05
CA VAL A 78 8.80 -14.74 -4.12
C VAL A 78 7.35 -14.34 -4.41
N MET A 79 7.06 -14.01 -5.65
CA MET A 79 5.71 -13.74 -6.15
C MET A 79 5.25 -14.92 -7.01
N ASP A 80 4.23 -15.61 -6.52
CA ASP A 80 3.60 -16.74 -7.20
C ASP A 80 2.18 -16.36 -7.60
N ALA A 81 1.91 -16.38 -8.90
CA ALA A 81 0.61 -16.02 -9.47
C ALA A 81 -0.52 -16.94 -9.01
N SER A 82 -0.23 -18.16 -8.53
CA SER A 82 -1.24 -19.05 -7.95
C SER A 82 -1.92 -18.44 -6.72
N THR A 83 -1.20 -17.61 -5.95
CA THR A 83 -1.72 -16.93 -4.76
C THR A 83 -2.79 -15.87 -5.07
N ILE A 84 -2.90 -15.47 -6.32
CA ILE A 84 -3.92 -14.53 -6.83
C ILE A 84 -4.89 -15.20 -7.82
N GLY A 85 -4.93 -16.55 -7.85
CA GLY A 85 -5.88 -17.34 -8.63
C GLY A 85 -5.48 -17.63 -10.07
N ILE A 86 -4.22 -17.38 -10.46
CA ILE A 86 -3.71 -17.72 -11.81
C ILE A 86 -3.06 -19.10 -11.75
N SER A 87 -3.67 -20.08 -12.44
CA SER A 87 -3.18 -21.47 -12.44
C SER A 87 -1.84 -21.62 -13.17
N PRO A 88 -0.97 -22.57 -12.74
CA PRO A 88 0.33 -22.82 -13.38
C PRO A 88 0.30 -23.14 -14.87
N GLY A 89 -0.83 -23.59 -15.42
CA GLY A 89 -1.03 -23.84 -16.86
C GLY A 89 -1.45 -22.61 -17.68
N SER A 90 -1.68 -21.47 -17.04
CA SER A 90 -2.08 -20.24 -17.73
C SER A 90 -0.87 -19.55 -18.37
N SER A 91 -1.09 -18.91 -19.54
CA SER A 91 -0.09 -18.04 -20.17
C SER A 91 0.24 -16.79 -19.32
N GLU A 92 -0.61 -16.46 -18.34
CA GLU A 92 -0.43 -15.35 -17.41
C GLU A 92 0.26 -15.79 -16.10
N TYR A 93 0.61 -17.09 -15.97
CA TYR A 93 1.27 -17.58 -14.77
C TYR A 93 2.72 -17.07 -14.67
N TYR A 94 3.11 -16.71 -13.47
CA TYR A 94 4.49 -16.38 -13.12
C TYR A 94 4.82 -16.87 -11.71
N ASN A 95 6.08 -17.24 -11.52
CA ASN A 95 6.70 -17.48 -10.22
C ASN A 95 8.10 -16.87 -10.29
N LEU A 96 8.33 -15.77 -9.58
CA LEU A 96 9.57 -15.00 -9.70
C LEU A 96 9.95 -14.32 -8.40
N GLU A 97 11.25 -14.17 -8.19
CA GLU A 97 11.80 -13.39 -7.10
C GLU A 97 11.84 -11.90 -7.47
N VAL A 98 11.35 -11.05 -6.55
CA VAL A 98 11.42 -9.61 -6.66
C VAL A 98 12.17 -9.03 -5.47
N LYS A 99 12.80 -7.89 -5.67
CA LYS A 99 13.49 -7.15 -4.61
C LYS A 99 12.68 -5.94 -4.18
N TRP A 100 12.85 -5.55 -2.90
CA TRP A 100 12.34 -4.30 -2.34
C TRP A 100 10.82 -4.18 -2.41
N ALA A 101 10.12 -5.25 -2.06
CA ALA A 101 8.68 -5.34 -2.14
C ALA A 101 7.98 -4.63 -0.96
N LEU A 102 7.03 -3.77 -1.27
CA LEU A 102 6.11 -3.09 -0.36
C LEU A 102 4.70 -3.56 -0.68
N ARG A 103 4.08 -4.36 0.19
CA ARG A 103 2.70 -4.82 0.02
C ARG A 103 1.74 -3.68 0.28
N ILE A 104 0.78 -3.47 -0.61
CA ILE A 104 -0.24 -2.42 -0.50
C ILE A 104 -1.69 -2.94 -0.52
N THR A 105 -1.89 -4.24 -0.83
CA THR A 105 -3.19 -4.92 -0.67
C THR A 105 -3.00 -6.37 -0.22
N TYR A 106 -4.02 -6.95 0.43
CA TYR A 106 -4.05 -8.38 0.74
C TYR A 106 -4.25 -9.23 -0.52
N THR A 107 -4.81 -8.65 -1.57
CA THR A 107 -5.09 -9.29 -2.86
C THR A 107 -3.90 -9.31 -3.82
N GLY A 108 -2.67 -9.02 -3.33
CA GLY A 108 -1.44 -9.24 -4.06
C GLY A 108 -0.88 -8.05 -4.85
N GLU A 109 -1.33 -6.80 -4.59
CA GLU A 109 -0.66 -5.64 -5.15
C GLU A 109 0.54 -5.23 -4.29
N PHE A 110 1.69 -5.05 -4.94
CA PHE A 110 2.94 -4.60 -4.35
C PHE A 110 3.55 -3.45 -5.17
N ILE A 111 4.39 -2.66 -4.53
CA ILE A 111 5.37 -1.80 -5.21
C ILE A 111 6.72 -2.50 -5.08
N HIS A 112 7.43 -2.77 -6.19
CA HIS A 112 8.66 -3.55 -6.14
C HIS A 112 9.62 -3.23 -7.29
N ALA A 113 10.86 -3.71 -7.22
CA ALA A 113 11.80 -3.67 -8.34
C ALA A 113 11.31 -4.58 -9.47
N ALA A 114 11.27 -4.04 -10.69
CA ALA A 114 10.87 -4.76 -11.90
C ALA A 114 11.81 -4.40 -13.07
N PRO A 115 13.10 -4.78 -13.02
CA PRO A 115 14.08 -4.41 -14.04
C PRO A 115 13.71 -4.93 -15.43
N TRP A 116 12.98 -6.04 -15.53
CA TRP A 116 12.50 -6.61 -16.80
C TRP A 116 11.49 -5.72 -17.53
N SER A 117 10.82 -4.81 -16.83
CA SER A 117 9.84 -3.88 -17.42
C SER A 117 10.38 -2.45 -17.61
N SER A 118 11.69 -2.24 -17.50
CA SER A 118 12.31 -0.91 -17.56
C SER A 118 11.94 -0.08 -18.79
N ARG A 119 11.75 -0.72 -19.95
CA ARG A 119 11.32 -0.05 -21.19
C ARG A 119 9.87 0.42 -21.15
N SER A 120 9.04 -0.15 -20.30
CA SER A 120 7.61 0.19 -20.13
C SER A 120 7.40 1.22 -19.02
N GLN A 121 8.31 1.34 -18.07
CA GLN A 121 8.21 2.30 -16.98
C GLN A 121 8.15 3.73 -17.52
N GLY A 122 7.15 4.49 -17.07
CA GLY A 122 6.84 5.83 -17.57
C GLY A 122 6.13 5.88 -18.92
N ARG A 123 5.66 4.72 -19.47
CA ARG A 123 5.08 4.65 -20.81
C ARG A 123 3.87 3.73 -20.94
N ALA A 124 3.86 2.59 -20.24
CA ALA A 124 2.82 1.57 -20.41
C ALA A 124 2.59 0.77 -19.12
N ASN A 125 1.37 0.26 -18.96
CA ASN A 125 0.95 -0.62 -17.88
C ASN A 125 1.04 -2.07 -18.37
N VAL A 126 1.92 -2.87 -17.77
CA VAL A 126 2.26 -4.23 -18.26
C VAL A 126 2.24 -5.31 -17.18
N SER A 127 1.99 -4.95 -15.92
CA SER A 127 1.98 -5.88 -14.79
C SER A 127 0.63 -6.57 -14.58
N HIS A 128 0.58 -7.49 -13.62
CA HIS A 128 -0.66 -8.13 -13.13
C HIS A 128 -1.30 -7.40 -11.93
N GLY A 129 -1.05 -6.10 -11.80
CA GLY A 129 -1.60 -5.24 -10.74
C GLY A 129 -0.54 -4.57 -9.86
N CYS A 130 0.67 -5.11 -9.81
CA CYS A 130 1.78 -4.51 -9.07
C CYS A 130 2.30 -3.22 -9.73
N VAL A 131 2.98 -2.41 -8.93
CA VAL A 131 3.65 -1.18 -9.37
C VAL A 131 5.15 -1.50 -9.52
N GLY A 132 5.61 -1.56 -10.76
CA GLY A 132 6.99 -1.89 -11.10
C GLY A 132 7.86 -0.65 -11.23
N LEU A 133 9.00 -0.64 -10.55
CA LEU A 133 10.01 0.42 -10.55
C LEU A 133 11.36 -0.10 -11.04
N ALA A 134 12.25 0.82 -11.43
CA ALA A 134 13.66 0.52 -11.56
C ALA A 134 14.24 0.07 -10.20
N THR A 135 15.26 -0.79 -10.22
CA THR A 135 15.80 -1.40 -8.99
C THR A 135 16.27 -0.37 -7.96
N ASP A 136 16.94 0.69 -8.40
CA ASP A 136 17.44 1.73 -7.48
C ASP A 136 16.32 2.60 -6.93
N ASP A 137 15.25 2.84 -7.71
CA ASP A 137 14.07 3.55 -7.28
C ASP A 137 13.28 2.75 -6.24
N ALA A 138 13.07 1.45 -6.48
CA ALA A 138 12.43 0.54 -5.54
C ALA A 138 13.23 0.43 -4.23
N LYS A 139 14.56 0.32 -4.32
CA LYS A 139 15.47 0.29 -3.17
C LYS A 139 15.39 1.58 -2.34
N TRP A 140 15.38 2.73 -3.01
CA TRP A 140 15.25 4.01 -2.33
C TRP A 140 13.89 4.13 -1.64
N LEU A 141 12.80 3.79 -2.33
CA LEU A 141 11.45 3.80 -1.78
C LEU A 141 11.35 2.88 -0.56
N PHE A 142 11.86 1.65 -0.66
CA PHE A 142 11.89 0.68 0.43
C PHE A 142 12.65 1.19 1.66
N LYS A 143 13.77 1.88 1.48
CA LYS A 143 14.55 2.47 2.59
C LYS A 143 13.86 3.69 3.19
N THR A 144 13.09 4.43 2.41
CA THR A 144 12.43 5.68 2.81
C THR A 144 11.10 5.41 3.52
N CYS A 145 10.25 4.57 2.94
CA CYS A 145 8.89 4.32 3.43
C CYS A 145 8.84 3.22 4.50
N ARG A 146 7.77 3.23 5.29
CA ARG A 146 7.51 2.31 6.41
C ARG A 146 6.11 1.69 6.26
N ALA A 147 5.85 0.60 6.97
CA ALA A 147 4.49 0.11 7.16
C ALA A 147 3.64 1.21 7.81
N GLY A 148 2.40 1.38 7.31
CA GLY A 148 1.50 2.45 7.70
C GLY A 148 1.62 3.73 6.87
N ASP A 149 2.67 3.92 6.07
CA ASP A 149 2.77 5.08 5.17
C ASP A 149 1.70 5.01 4.07
N ILE A 150 1.16 6.17 3.69
CA ILE A 150 0.02 6.29 2.78
C ILE A 150 0.45 6.07 1.33
N VAL A 151 -0.40 5.34 0.57
CA VAL A 151 -0.27 5.13 -0.87
C VAL A 151 -1.58 5.53 -1.55
N GLU A 152 -1.57 6.65 -2.26
CA GLU A 152 -2.69 7.14 -3.06
C GLU A 152 -2.48 6.72 -4.52
N THR A 153 -3.42 5.96 -5.09
CA THR A 153 -3.40 5.56 -6.50
C THR A 153 -4.57 6.19 -7.24
N THR A 154 -4.32 6.77 -8.40
CA THR A 154 -5.31 7.41 -9.27
C THR A 154 -5.16 6.93 -10.71
N GLY A 155 -6.15 7.27 -11.56
CA GLY A 155 -6.10 7.04 -13.01
C GLY A 155 -6.63 5.68 -13.46
N SER A 156 -7.14 4.82 -12.58
CA SER A 156 -7.83 3.57 -12.95
C SER A 156 -9.31 3.60 -12.54
N ASN A 157 -10.12 2.83 -13.24
CA ASN A 157 -11.55 2.64 -12.96
C ASN A 157 -11.85 1.50 -11.98
N ARG A 158 -10.83 0.78 -11.51
CA ARG A 158 -10.96 -0.24 -10.48
C ARG A 158 -10.66 0.38 -9.12
N HIS A 159 -11.66 0.50 -8.27
CA HIS A 159 -11.50 1.11 -6.96
C HIS A 159 -11.10 0.08 -5.89
N PHE A 160 -10.22 0.51 -4.99
CA PHE A 160 -9.84 -0.24 -3.80
C PHE A 160 -11.04 -0.35 -2.84
N LYS A 161 -11.28 -1.57 -2.35
CA LYS A 161 -12.35 -1.85 -1.39
C LYS A 161 -11.77 -2.12 0.00
N PRO A 162 -12.53 -1.86 1.08
CA PRO A 162 -12.04 -2.03 2.46
C PRO A 162 -11.49 -3.42 2.76
N GLU A 163 -12.12 -4.47 2.24
CA GLU A 163 -11.76 -5.88 2.45
C GLU A 163 -10.48 -6.32 1.71
N GLU A 164 -10.02 -5.51 0.77
CA GLU A 164 -8.82 -5.83 -0.03
C GLU A 164 -7.50 -5.41 0.63
N GLY A 165 -7.57 -4.78 1.81
CA GLY A 165 -6.40 -4.34 2.57
C GLY A 165 -6.79 -3.67 3.88
N ILE A 166 -5.90 -2.85 4.44
CA ILE A 166 -6.25 -1.95 5.54
C ILE A 166 -6.96 -0.76 4.90
N GLY A 167 -8.28 -0.66 5.06
CA GLY A 167 -9.09 0.29 4.30
C GLY A 167 -10.33 0.81 5.03
N CYS A 168 -10.31 0.88 6.37
CA CYS A 168 -11.47 1.33 7.16
C CYS A 168 -11.96 2.75 6.77
N TRP A 169 -11.09 3.60 6.28
CA TRP A 169 -11.43 4.95 5.79
C TRP A 169 -12.20 5.00 4.47
N VAL A 170 -12.38 3.88 3.78
CA VAL A 170 -13.19 3.79 2.56
C VAL A 170 -14.69 3.83 2.87
N TYR A 171 -15.07 3.39 4.07
CA TYR A 171 -16.46 3.49 4.54
C TYR A 171 -16.81 4.93 4.88
N ASP A 172 -17.99 5.37 4.46
CA ASP A 172 -18.63 6.53 5.06
C ASP A 172 -19.13 6.19 6.48
N TRP A 173 -19.58 7.20 7.22
CA TRP A 173 -20.04 7.00 8.59
C TRP A 173 -21.23 6.02 8.69
N ALA A 174 -22.17 6.09 7.76
CA ALA A 174 -23.33 5.19 7.74
C ALA A 174 -22.95 3.74 7.44
N GLY A 175 -22.00 3.53 6.51
CA GLY A 175 -21.41 2.22 6.22
C GLY A 175 -20.64 1.65 7.41
N TRP A 176 -19.86 2.51 8.09
CA TRP A 176 -19.10 2.12 9.29
C TRP A 176 -20.02 1.68 10.44
N GLN A 177 -21.11 2.43 10.68
CA GLN A 177 -22.08 2.07 11.72
C GLN A 177 -22.74 0.71 11.49
N LYS A 178 -22.98 0.32 10.22
CA LYS A 178 -23.56 -0.99 9.89
C LYS A 178 -22.64 -2.18 10.19
N LEU A 179 -21.34 -1.92 10.33
CA LEU A 179 -20.33 -2.94 10.69
C LEU A 179 -20.10 -3.01 12.20
N SER A 180 -20.65 -2.07 12.96
CA SER A 180 -20.52 -2.05 14.41
C SER A 180 -21.43 -3.13 15.02
N ALA A 181 -20.90 -3.89 15.96
CA ALA A 181 -21.64 -4.91 16.71
C ALA A 181 -22.49 -4.34 17.87
N VAL A 182 -22.69 -3.01 17.92
CA VAL A 182 -23.43 -2.30 18.99
C VAL A 182 -24.73 -1.79 18.43
#